data_1caff99b3092522a2fe8753e83be2b38
#
_entry.id   1caff99b3092522a2fe8753e83be2b38
#
_cell.length_a   1.000
_cell.length_b   1.000
_cell.length_c   1.000
_cell.angle_alpha   90.00
_cell.angle_beta   90.00
_cell.angle_gamma   90.00
#
_symmetry.space_group_name_H-M   'P 1'
#
loop_
_entity.id
_entity.type
_entity.pdbx_description
1 polymer ?
#
loop_
_entity_poly.entity_id
_entity_poly.type
_entity_poly.pdbx_seq_one_letter_code
_entity_poly.pdbx_strand_id
1 'polypeptide(L)'
;QKGLEVGEIVLSISPSDPIGFEATGNKAVELTVTTNAPDWTFSYPEEWMTAEKQGDKLTVNAKDNTGDARVGQIVVTSSEGEKTAKIAVSQKAGSENPTPGEEIAGSLSTADDLNIQFAHDAVEPVKKTLTFTLEKTAMVETKVKLVFDERHVEEYNFDHATEYVVFPEKLCTIANDGVMTIPAGETSAQIEVTLTPSASDLEYVTTYMVPLQAVAQTEGIVVKDEAEYVDFLVSRIGSKKIRNICYFEVNDCNPLNAIEYILEDGQPFFDAVVLFAGNI
;
A
#
# COMPACT_ATOMS: atom_id res chain seq x y z
N GLN A 1 21.63 -43.34 60.35
CA GLN A 1 21.84 -42.51 59.16
C GLN A 1 20.53 -41.76 58.92
N LYS A 2 20.48 -40.42 59.17
CA LYS A 2 19.39 -39.55 58.73
C LYS A 2 19.53 -39.40 57.22
N GLY A 3 18.53 -39.91 56.47
CA GLY A 3 18.39 -39.59 55.04
C GLY A 3 18.27 -38.09 54.91
N LEU A 4 19.04 -37.50 54.04
CA LEU A 4 18.82 -36.15 53.55
C LEU A 4 17.44 -36.11 52.88
N GLU A 5 16.50 -35.35 53.42
CA GLU A 5 15.29 -34.99 52.68
C GLU A 5 15.71 -34.21 51.46
N VAL A 6 15.56 -34.81 50.29
CA VAL A 6 15.73 -34.11 49.02
C VAL A 6 14.64 -33.05 48.99
N GLY A 7 14.97 -31.80 49.10
CA GLY A 7 14.02 -30.69 48.98
C GLY A 7 13.20 -30.82 47.69
N GLU A 8 11.96 -30.37 47.71
CA GLU A 8 11.10 -30.40 46.52
C GLU A 8 11.81 -29.76 45.33
N ILE A 9 11.85 -30.46 44.19
CA ILE A 9 12.44 -29.89 42.95
C ILE A 9 11.53 -28.79 42.42
N VAL A 10 12.13 -27.65 42.17
CA VAL A 10 11.48 -26.48 41.53
C VAL A 10 11.96 -26.38 40.10
N LEU A 11 11.06 -26.12 39.18
CA LEU A 11 11.36 -25.84 37.76
C LEU A 11 10.38 -24.79 37.25
N SER A 12 10.93 -23.75 36.65
CA SER A 12 10.14 -22.66 36.01
C SER A 12 10.85 -22.11 34.78
N ILE A 13 10.08 -21.50 33.90
CA ILE A 13 10.53 -20.80 32.66
C ILE A 13 10.08 -19.35 32.76
N SER A 14 10.93 -18.41 32.41
CA SER A 14 10.63 -16.98 32.39
C SER A 14 11.18 -16.33 31.09
N PRO A 15 10.38 -15.51 30.37
CA PRO A 15 8.95 -15.31 30.57
C PRO A 15 8.15 -16.60 30.38
N SER A 16 6.99 -16.68 31.03
CA SER A 16 6.07 -17.84 30.95
C SER A 16 4.98 -17.68 29.89
N ASP A 17 4.92 -16.51 29.25
CA ASP A 17 3.96 -16.22 28.21
C ASP A 17 4.23 -17.03 26.95
N PRO A 18 3.20 -17.44 26.19
CA PRO A 18 3.39 -18.12 24.91
C PRO A 18 4.25 -17.32 23.94
N ILE A 19 5.14 -17.99 23.22
CA ILE A 19 5.98 -17.36 22.19
C ILE A 19 5.19 -17.28 20.90
N GLY A 20 5.09 -16.07 20.32
CA GLY A 20 4.51 -15.83 19.00
C GLY A 20 5.58 -15.40 18.01
N PHE A 21 5.69 -16.13 16.89
CA PHE A 21 6.54 -15.79 15.77
C PHE A 21 5.72 -15.28 14.58
N GLU A 22 6.29 -14.31 13.86
CA GLU A 22 5.76 -13.94 12.54
C GLU A 22 6.07 -15.04 11.51
N ALA A 23 5.49 -14.91 10.32
CA ALA A 23 5.76 -15.89 9.26
C ALA A 23 7.25 -15.93 8.87
N THR A 24 7.88 -14.75 8.75
CA THR A 24 9.27 -14.59 8.33
C THR A 24 10.00 -13.54 9.16
N GLY A 25 11.32 -13.45 9.04
CA GLY A 25 12.12 -12.41 9.66
C GLY A 25 12.19 -12.49 11.20
N ASN A 26 11.97 -13.63 11.78
CA ASN A 26 11.92 -13.82 13.23
C ASN A 26 13.28 -13.61 13.89
N LYS A 27 13.23 -13.00 15.07
CA LYS A 27 14.39 -12.94 15.98
C LYS A 27 14.25 -14.03 17.03
N ALA A 28 15.38 -14.59 17.42
CA ALA A 28 15.44 -15.57 18.50
C ALA A 28 14.90 -14.98 19.82
N VAL A 29 14.13 -15.78 20.53
CA VAL A 29 13.56 -15.45 21.85
C VAL A 29 14.38 -16.19 22.92
N GLU A 30 14.85 -15.47 23.91
CA GLU A 30 15.61 -16.02 25.04
C GLU A 30 14.69 -16.25 26.23
N LEU A 31 14.72 -17.44 26.77
CA LEU A 31 14.03 -17.88 27.98
C LEU A 31 15.05 -18.19 29.07
N THR A 32 14.73 -17.91 30.33
CA THR A 32 15.51 -18.32 31.47
C THR A 32 14.84 -19.50 32.17
N VAL A 33 15.56 -20.59 32.36
CA VAL A 33 15.11 -21.77 33.09
C VAL A 33 15.69 -21.73 34.50
N THR A 34 14.82 -21.74 35.49
CA THR A 34 15.23 -21.74 36.90
C THR A 34 14.86 -23.08 37.54
N THR A 35 15.89 -23.76 38.09
CA THR A 35 15.70 -25.03 38.80
C THR A 35 16.72 -25.17 39.93
N ASN A 36 16.37 -25.92 40.97
CA ASN A 36 17.29 -26.38 42.02
C ASN A 36 17.83 -27.80 41.77
N ALA A 37 17.43 -28.44 40.64
CA ALA A 37 18.04 -29.66 40.16
C ALA A 37 19.45 -29.38 39.62
N PRO A 38 20.37 -30.39 39.60
CA PRO A 38 21.72 -30.21 39.07
C PRO A 38 21.77 -29.80 37.60
N ASP A 39 20.81 -30.21 36.81
CA ASP A 39 20.68 -29.93 35.39
C ASP A 39 19.23 -30.02 34.90
N TRP A 40 19.00 -29.67 33.65
CA TRP A 40 17.71 -29.76 32.95
C TRP A 40 17.92 -30.07 31.47
N THR A 41 16.91 -30.66 30.84
CA THR A 41 16.86 -30.97 29.42
C THR A 41 15.63 -30.35 28.80
N PHE A 42 15.57 -30.33 27.48
CA PHE A 42 14.40 -29.87 26.76
C PHE A 42 14.13 -30.73 25.54
N SER A 43 12.88 -30.71 25.08
CA SER A 43 12.42 -31.39 23.86
C SER A 43 11.35 -30.61 23.16
N TYR A 44 11.32 -30.70 21.85
CA TYR A 44 10.27 -30.19 20.97
C TYR A 44 10.17 -31.11 19.75
N PRO A 45 8.96 -31.49 19.32
CA PRO A 45 8.78 -32.42 18.20
C PRO A 45 8.78 -31.76 16.82
N GLU A 46 8.65 -30.40 16.76
CA GLU A 46 8.43 -29.66 15.53
C GLU A 46 9.73 -29.30 14.81
N GLU A 47 9.89 -29.73 13.57
CA GLU A 47 11.08 -29.50 12.75
C GLU A 47 11.24 -28.01 12.30
N TRP A 48 10.19 -27.20 12.43
CA TRP A 48 10.20 -25.80 12.06
C TRP A 48 10.77 -24.88 13.15
N MET A 49 10.92 -25.37 14.36
CA MET A 49 11.60 -24.69 15.45
C MET A 49 13.05 -25.12 15.58
N THR A 50 13.85 -24.27 16.17
CA THR A 50 15.18 -24.59 16.70
C THR A 50 15.28 -24.07 18.12
N ALA A 51 15.93 -24.83 19.00
CA ALA A 51 16.18 -24.40 20.37
C ALA A 51 17.59 -24.80 20.78
N GLU A 52 18.28 -23.90 21.49
CA GLU A 52 19.64 -24.11 21.99
C GLU A 52 19.73 -23.75 23.46
N LYS A 53 20.36 -24.63 24.24
CA LYS A 53 20.62 -24.45 25.67
C LYS A 53 22.02 -23.87 25.89
N GLN A 54 22.09 -22.80 26.68
CA GLN A 54 23.35 -22.23 27.15
C GLN A 54 23.25 -21.88 28.65
N GLY A 55 23.74 -22.79 29.51
CA GLY A 55 23.61 -22.63 30.97
C GLY A 55 22.15 -22.72 31.42
N ASP A 56 21.64 -21.65 32.02
CA ASP A 56 20.27 -21.47 32.44
C ASP A 56 19.37 -20.86 31.35
N LYS A 57 19.91 -20.59 30.17
CA LYS A 57 19.19 -19.99 29.05
C LYS A 57 18.81 -20.99 27.99
N LEU A 58 17.61 -20.80 27.43
CA LEU A 58 17.09 -21.51 26.28
C LEU A 58 16.74 -20.51 25.19
N THR A 59 17.48 -20.51 24.11
CA THR A 59 17.21 -19.65 22.94
C THR A 59 16.36 -20.40 21.94
N VAL A 60 15.20 -19.85 21.60
CA VAL A 60 14.23 -20.43 20.67
C VAL A 60 14.12 -19.57 19.42
N ASN A 61 14.11 -20.20 18.25
CA ASN A 61 13.88 -19.55 16.97
C ASN A 61 12.94 -20.35 16.09
N ALA A 62 12.35 -19.71 15.09
CA ALA A 62 11.49 -20.34 14.10
C ALA A 62 12.04 -20.11 12.69
N LYS A 63 12.04 -21.16 11.86
CA LYS A 63 12.30 -21.08 10.43
C LYS A 63 11.15 -20.34 9.74
N ASP A 64 11.41 -19.69 8.62
CA ASP A 64 10.36 -19.03 7.83
C ASP A 64 9.21 -20.02 7.50
N ASN A 65 7.99 -19.50 7.59
CA ASN A 65 6.79 -20.24 7.30
C ASN A 65 6.22 -19.76 5.96
N THR A 66 6.09 -20.67 5.02
CA THR A 66 5.46 -20.43 3.72
C THR A 66 4.10 -21.11 3.58
N GLY A 67 3.60 -21.73 4.64
CA GLY A 67 2.32 -22.45 4.69
C GLY A 67 1.41 -21.93 5.79
N ASP A 68 0.49 -22.78 6.22
CA ASP A 68 -0.50 -22.46 7.26
C ASP A 68 0.12 -22.07 8.61
N ALA A 69 -0.68 -21.36 9.43
CA ALA A 69 -0.31 -21.07 10.81
C ALA A 69 -0.04 -22.39 11.57
N ARG A 70 1.00 -22.39 12.37
CA ARG A 70 1.43 -23.61 13.06
C ARG A 70 1.70 -23.35 14.53
N VAL A 71 1.48 -24.37 15.32
CA VAL A 71 1.66 -24.34 16.77
C VAL A 71 2.53 -25.50 17.21
N GLY A 72 3.24 -25.29 18.27
CA GLY A 72 4.10 -26.29 18.87
C GLY A 72 4.31 -26.05 20.35
N GLN A 73 5.12 -26.88 20.97
CA GLN A 73 5.38 -26.81 22.40
C GLN A 73 6.82 -27.20 22.71
N ILE A 74 7.46 -26.43 23.57
CA ILE A 74 8.74 -26.84 24.19
C ILE A 74 8.46 -27.35 25.58
N VAL A 75 9.03 -28.53 25.91
CA VAL A 75 8.96 -29.13 27.23
C VAL A 75 10.34 -29.12 27.84
N VAL A 76 10.49 -28.46 28.99
CA VAL A 76 11.71 -28.49 29.81
C VAL A 76 11.49 -29.46 30.94
N THR A 77 12.50 -30.30 31.22
CA THR A 77 12.43 -31.33 32.23
C THR A 77 13.68 -31.26 33.14
N SER A 78 13.46 -31.24 34.44
CA SER A 78 14.56 -31.29 35.41
C SER A 78 15.26 -32.66 35.40
N SER A 79 16.58 -32.70 35.63
CA SER A 79 17.37 -33.93 35.67
C SER A 79 17.02 -34.84 36.86
N GLU A 80 16.42 -34.25 37.91
CA GLU A 80 15.93 -34.98 39.09
C GLU A 80 14.48 -34.61 39.37
N GLY A 81 13.72 -35.52 39.95
CA GLY A 81 12.31 -35.32 40.33
C GLY A 81 11.33 -35.24 39.21
N GLU A 82 11.74 -35.40 37.94
CA GLU A 82 10.91 -35.45 36.73
C GLU A 82 9.91 -34.29 36.62
N LYS A 83 10.24 -33.12 37.18
CA LYS A 83 9.42 -31.92 37.02
C LYS A 83 9.49 -31.43 35.58
N THR A 84 8.36 -31.03 35.04
CA THR A 84 8.27 -30.47 33.69
C THR A 84 7.66 -29.09 33.70
N ALA A 85 8.18 -28.19 32.84
CA ALA A 85 7.58 -26.92 32.51
C ALA A 85 7.39 -26.85 31.01
N LYS A 86 6.28 -26.24 30.56
CA LYS A 86 5.91 -26.22 29.16
C LYS A 86 5.69 -24.79 28.72
N ILE A 87 6.13 -24.47 27.50
CA ILE A 87 5.82 -23.20 26.86
C ILE A 87 5.24 -23.46 25.46
N ALA A 88 4.11 -22.84 25.18
CA ALA A 88 3.49 -22.90 23.86
C ALA A 88 4.22 -21.97 22.89
N VAL A 89 4.37 -22.41 21.66
CA VAL A 89 4.97 -21.64 20.57
C VAL A 89 4.01 -21.65 19.40
N SER A 90 3.75 -20.47 18.83
CA SER A 90 2.93 -20.32 17.63
C SER A 90 3.69 -19.55 16.57
N GLN A 91 3.40 -19.83 15.31
CA GLN A 91 3.90 -19.06 14.20
C GLN A 91 2.75 -18.75 13.24
N LYS A 92 2.65 -17.50 12.81
CA LYS A 92 1.65 -17.07 11.83
C LYS A 92 1.82 -17.83 10.52
N ALA A 93 0.71 -17.94 9.77
CA ALA A 93 0.76 -18.43 8.40
C ALA A 93 1.71 -17.54 7.59
N GLY A 94 2.49 -18.15 6.70
CA GLY A 94 3.09 -17.46 5.58
C GLY A 94 1.99 -16.90 4.69
N SER A 95 2.35 -16.02 3.75
CA SER A 95 1.37 -15.65 2.73
C SER A 95 0.85 -16.94 2.10
N GLU A 96 -0.47 -17.11 2.05
CA GLU A 96 -1.07 -18.24 1.39
C GLU A 96 -0.52 -18.29 -0.03
N ASN A 97 0.26 -19.32 -0.36
CA ASN A 97 0.62 -19.57 -1.74
C ASN A 97 -0.68 -19.86 -2.49
N PRO A 98 -0.99 -19.12 -3.56
CA PRO A 98 -2.17 -19.44 -4.34
C PRO A 98 -2.07 -20.88 -4.86
N THR A 99 -3.19 -21.58 -4.84
CA THR A 99 -3.28 -22.91 -5.43
C THR A 99 -2.99 -22.83 -6.93
N PRO A 100 -2.23 -23.75 -7.55
CA PRO A 100 -2.02 -23.73 -8.98
C PRO A 100 -3.35 -23.63 -9.75
N GLY A 101 -3.53 -22.57 -10.54
CA GLY A 101 -4.75 -22.25 -11.26
C GLY A 101 -5.75 -21.35 -10.50
N GLU A 102 -5.44 -20.91 -9.29
CA GLU A 102 -6.21 -19.88 -8.58
C GLU A 102 -5.85 -18.48 -9.11
N GLU A 103 -6.87 -17.66 -9.34
CA GLU A 103 -6.67 -16.27 -9.71
C GLU A 103 -6.22 -15.45 -8.49
N ILE A 104 -5.20 -14.61 -8.70
CA ILE A 104 -4.71 -13.68 -7.68
C ILE A 104 -5.23 -12.30 -8.02
N ALA A 105 -6.07 -11.75 -7.16
CA ALA A 105 -6.55 -10.39 -7.31
C ALA A 105 -5.47 -9.38 -6.92
N GLY A 106 -5.47 -8.23 -7.60
CA GLY A 106 -4.58 -7.12 -7.30
C GLY A 106 -5.26 -5.78 -7.51
N SER A 107 -4.67 -4.74 -6.95
CA SER A 107 -5.19 -3.38 -6.98
C SER A 107 -4.11 -2.36 -7.26
N LEU A 108 -4.47 -1.33 -8.04
CA LEU A 108 -3.65 -0.15 -8.27
C LEU A 108 -3.96 0.90 -7.20
N SER A 109 -2.94 1.59 -6.72
CA SER A 109 -3.07 2.65 -5.73
C SER A 109 -1.93 3.65 -5.80
N THR A 110 -2.10 4.78 -5.14
CA THR A 110 -1.04 5.76 -4.90
C THR A 110 -1.19 6.36 -3.49
N ALA A 111 -0.07 6.72 -2.87
CA ALA A 111 -0.04 7.52 -1.66
C ALA A 111 0.09 9.02 -1.95
N ASP A 112 0.31 9.39 -3.21
CA ASP A 112 0.44 10.77 -3.66
C ASP A 112 -0.92 11.48 -3.71
N ASP A 113 -0.89 12.81 -3.58
CA ASP A 113 -2.09 13.63 -3.81
C ASP A 113 -2.54 13.51 -5.27
N LEU A 114 -3.83 13.22 -5.44
CA LEU A 114 -4.47 13.10 -6.75
C LEU A 114 -4.67 14.45 -7.43
N ASN A 115 -4.69 15.55 -6.67
CA ASN A 115 -4.87 16.89 -7.22
C ASN A 115 -3.53 17.56 -7.47
N ILE A 116 -3.29 17.98 -8.69
CA ILE A 116 -2.06 18.61 -9.14
C ILE A 116 -2.39 20.01 -9.68
N GLN A 117 -1.71 21.01 -9.14
CA GLN A 117 -1.86 22.37 -9.61
C GLN A 117 -0.55 22.89 -10.18
N PHE A 118 -0.50 23.11 -11.48
CA PHE A 118 0.63 23.78 -12.11
C PHE A 118 0.47 25.30 -12.02
N ALA A 119 1.50 25.98 -11.54
CA ALA A 119 1.58 27.44 -11.62
C ALA A 119 1.61 27.88 -13.11
N HIS A 120 1.20 29.11 -13.41
CA HIS A 120 1.15 29.63 -14.76
C HIS A 120 2.49 29.56 -15.51
N ASP A 121 3.60 29.67 -14.79
CA ASP A 121 4.98 29.65 -15.25
C ASP A 121 5.72 28.34 -14.89
N ALA A 122 4.99 27.32 -14.47
CA ALA A 122 5.59 26.02 -14.15
C ALA A 122 6.26 25.42 -15.39
N VAL A 123 7.51 24.98 -15.23
CA VAL A 123 8.30 24.28 -16.26
C VAL A 123 8.79 22.93 -15.76
N GLU A 124 8.86 22.72 -14.44
CA GLU A 124 9.36 21.50 -13.84
C GLU A 124 8.25 20.43 -13.81
N PRO A 125 8.53 19.22 -14.28
CA PRO A 125 7.59 18.11 -14.22
C PRO A 125 7.32 17.67 -12.76
N VAL A 126 6.13 17.15 -12.54
CA VAL A 126 5.74 16.51 -11.29
C VAL A 126 5.80 14.99 -11.45
N LYS A 127 6.43 14.31 -10.50
CA LYS A 127 6.54 12.86 -10.45
C LYS A 127 5.57 12.30 -9.43
N LYS A 128 4.90 11.23 -9.79
CA LYS A 128 3.96 10.47 -8.98
C LYS A 128 4.33 9.00 -8.98
N THR A 129 4.14 8.33 -7.87
CA THR A 129 4.43 6.90 -7.74
C THR A 129 3.14 6.12 -7.58
N LEU A 130 2.90 5.16 -8.47
CA LEU A 130 1.81 4.22 -8.35
C LEU A 130 2.35 2.87 -7.89
N THR A 131 1.55 2.18 -7.10
CA THR A 131 1.86 0.85 -6.58
C THR A 131 0.75 -0.12 -7.01
N PHE A 132 1.12 -1.22 -7.64
CA PHE A 132 0.22 -2.34 -7.82
C PHE A 132 0.52 -3.39 -6.77
N THR A 133 -0.52 -3.84 -6.05
CA THR A 133 -0.38 -4.80 -4.94
C THR A 133 -1.29 -6.00 -5.16
N LEU A 134 -0.73 -7.19 -5.10
CA LEU A 134 -1.44 -8.47 -5.12
C LEU A 134 -1.94 -8.81 -3.72
N GLU A 135 -3.09 -9.47 -3.62
CA GLU A 135 -3.62 -9.97 -2.33
C GLU A 135 -2.83 -11.17 -1.80
N LYS A 136 -2.17 -11.91 -2.69
CA LYS A 136 -1.32 -13.06 -2.37
C LYS A 136 0.05 -12.91 -3.01
N THR A 137 1.02 -13.61 -2.50
CA THR A 137 2.38 -13.61 -3.05
C THR A 137 2.42 -14.16 -4.48
N ALA A 138 3.12 -13.48 -5.37
CA ALA A 138 3.32 -13.94 -6.74
C ALA A 138 4.10 -15.27 -6.78
N MET A 139 3.53 -16.31 -7.40
CA MET A 139 4.21 -17.61 -7.57
C MET A 139 5.29 -17.56 -8.65
N VAL A 140 5.09 -16.71 -9.63
CA VAL A 140 5.99 -16.50 -10.77
C VAL A 140 6.19 -15.00 -10.96
N GLU A 141 7.20 -14.63 -11.75
CA GLU A 141 7.33 -13.23 -12.18
C GLU A 141 6.02 -12.75 -12.82
N THR A 142 5.40 -11.76 -12.21
CA THR A 142 4.10 -11.21 -12.61
C THR A 142 4.28 -9.85 -13.26
N LYS A 143 3.63 -9.64 -14.39
CA LYS A 143 3.66 -8.37 -15.14
C LYS A 143 2.28 -7.75 -15.19
N VAL A 144 2.22 -6.46 -14.87
CA VAL A 144 1.05 -5.61 -14.97
C VAL A 144 1.44 -4.37 -15.76
N LYS A 145 0.63 -3.98 -16.72
CA LYS A 145 0.88 -2.80 -17.54
C LYS A 145 -0.01 -1.65 -17.08
N LEU A 146 0.60 -0.53 -16.81
CA LEU A 146 -0.09 0.74 -16.61
C LEU A 146 -0.31 1.39 -17.98
N VAL A 147 -1.54 1.72 -18.31
CA VAL A 147 -1.92 2.36 -19.58
C VAL A 147 -2.67 3.66 -19.32
N PHE A 148 -2.53 4.61 -20.25
CA PHE A 148 -3.34 5.82 -20.28
C PHE A 148 -4.63 5.52 -21.06
N ASP A 149 -5.80 5.45 -20.39
CA ASP A 149 -7.08 5.16 -21.04
C ASP A 149 -7.97 6.41 -21.14
N GLU A 150 -7.84 7.14 -22.23
CA GLU A 150 -8.61 8.37 -22.48
C GLU A 150 -10.12 8.17 -22.45
N ARG A 151 -10.62 6.97 -22.76
CA ARG A 151 -12.07 6.66 -22.79
C ARG A 151 -12.69 6.70 -21.41
N HIS A 152 -11.90 6.39 -20.38
CA HIS A 152 -12.36 6.42 -18.99
C HIS A 152 -12.86 7.81 -18.57
N VAL A 153 -12.31 8.89 -19.13
CA VAL A 153 -12.72 10.26 -18.80
C VAL A 153 -14.18 10.53 -19.18
N GLU A 154 -14.61 10.03 -20.34
CA GLU A 154 -16.00 10.19 -20.79
C GLU A 154 -16.96 9.40 -19.89
N GLU A 155 -16.62 8.15 -19.54
CA GLU A 155 -17.40 7.31 -18.65
C GLU A 155 -17.49 7.92 -17.26
N TYR A 156 -16.34 8.36 -16.71
CA TYR A 156 -16.28 9.02 -15.40
C TYR A 156 -17.14 10.29 -15.35
N ASN A 157 -17.02 11.15 -16.35
CA ASN A 157 -17.82 12.37 -16.45
C ASN A 157 -19.33 12.09 -16.46
N PHE A 158 -19.74 11.04 -17.18
CA PHE A 158 -21.14 10.63 -17.24
C PHE A 158 -21.65 10.15 -15.87
N ASP A 159 -20.88 9.30 -15.19
CA ASP A 159 -21.29 8.69 -13.93
C ASP A 159 -21.26 9.67 -12.75
N HIS A 160 -20.37 10.66 -12.79
CA HIS A 160 -20.16 11.60 -11.68
C HIS A 160 -20.70 13.01 -11.97
N ALA A 161 -21.31 13.23 -13.14
CA ALA A 161 -21.79 14.53 -13.60
C ALA A 161 -20.69 15.62 -13.53
N THR A 162 -19.50 15.28 -14.00
CA THR A 162 -18.35 16.18 -14.10
C THR A 162 -18.07 16.57 -15.56
N GLU A 163 -17.18 17.52 -15.78
CA GLU A 163 -16.80 18.02 -17.11
C GLU A 163 -15.26 18.04 -17.24
N TYR A 164 -14.59 16.98 -16.79
CA TYR A 164 -13.15 16.89 -16.92
C TYR A 164 -12.74 16.67 -18.36
N VAL A 165 -11.62 17.29 -18.73
CA VAL A 165 -11.02 17.14 -20.07
C VAL A 165 -9.88 16.13 -19.99
N VAL A 166 -9.70 15.32 -21.02
CA VAL A 166 -8.58 14.39 -21.11
C VAL A 166 -7.26 15.16 -21.03
N PHE A 167 -6.38 14.79 -20.11
CA PHE A 167 -5.02 15.36 -20.05
C PHE A 167 -4.25 14.98 -21.33
N PRO A 168 -3.50 15.90 -21.97
CA PRO A 168 -2.76 15.54 -23.18
C PRO A 168 -1.74 14.43 -22.91
N GLU A 169 -1.93 13.26 -23.51
CA GLU A 169 -1.09 12.06 -23.29
C GLU A 169 0.40 12.35 -23.51
N LYS A 170 0.75 13.19 -24.48
CA LYS A 170 2.13 13.63 -24.74
C LYS A 170 2.84 14.28 -23.54
N LEU A 171 2.07 14.77 -22.56
CA LEU A 171 2.57 15.40 -21.35
C LEU A 171 2.62 14.41 -20.16
N CYS A 172 2.18 13.16 -20.37
CA CYS A 172 2.22 12.08 -19.40
C CYS A 172 3.27 11.04 -19.85
N THR A 173 4.31 10.87 -19.07
CA THR A 173 5.34 9.84 -19.34
C THR A 173 5.28 8.78 -18.25
N ILE A 174 5.04 7.54 -18.65
CA ILE A 174 5.03 6.37 -17.76
C ILE A 174 6.37 5.66 -17.89
N ALA A 175 7.06 5.44 -16.79
CA ALA A 175 8.36 4.77 -16.77
C ALA A 175 8.24 3.32 -17.29
N ASN A 176 9.35 2.72 -17.73
CA ASN A 176 9.47 1.30 -18.13
C ASN A 176 8.42 0.85 -19.15
N ASP A 177 8.07 1.71 -20.11
CA ASP A 177 7.00 1.45 -21.09
C ASP A 177 5.67 1.03 -20.46
N GLY A 178 5.42 1.46 -19.22
CA GLY A 178 4.23 1.15 -18.44
C GLY A 178 4.29 -0.20 -17.71
N VAL A 179 5.35 -0.98 -17.82
CA VAL A 179 5.40 -2.33 -17.25
C VAL A 179 5.91 -2.31 -15.80
N MET A 180 5.05 -2.78 -14.88
CA MET A 180 5.41 -3.13 -13.51
C MET A 180 5.71 -4.63 -13.45
N THR A 181 6.85 -5.01 -12.88
CA THR A 181 7.23 -6.40 -12.70
C THR A 181 7.30 -6.72 -11.21
N ILE A 182 6.48 -7.67 -10.76
CA ILE A 182 6.47 -8.20 -9.39
C ILE A 182 7.26 -9.50 -9.42
N PRO A 183 8.42 -9.59 -8.75
CA PRO A 183 9.19 -10.82 -8.68
C PRO A 183 8.41 -11.96 -7.99
N ALA A 184 8.74 -13.19 -8.34
CA ALA A 184 8.24 -14.35 -7.59
C ALA A 184 8.64 -14.22 -6.11
N GLY A 185 7.69 -14.47 -5.21
CA GLY A 185 7.88 -14.30 -3.77
C GLY A 185 7.48 -12.92 -3.22
N GLU A 186 7.21 -11.94 -4.09
CA GLU A 186 6.80 -10.59 -3.72
C GLU A 186 5.30 -10.37 -3.95
N THR A 187 4.76 -9.30 -3.37
CA THR A 187 3.34 -8.95 -3.49
C THR A 187 3.09 -7.64 -4.22
N SER A 188 4.12 -6.83 -4.51
CA SER A 188 3.90 -5.52 -5.11
C SER A 188 5.04 -5.04 -5.99
N ALA A 189 4.72 -4.11 -6.88
CA ALA A 189 5.70 -3.33 -7.63
C ALA A 189 5.24 -1.88 -7.77
N GLN A 190 6.19 -0.98 -8.01
CA GLN A 190 5.95 0.44 -8.18
C GLN A 190 6.36 0.92 -9.57
N ILE A 191 5.71 1.98 -10.02
CA ILE A 191 6.03 2.66 -11.26
C ILE A 191 5.93 4.17 -11.09
N GLU A 192 6.85 4.91 -11.72
CA GLU A 192 6.84 6.36 -11.72
C GLU A 192 6.08 6.88 -12.96
N VAL A 193 5.24 7.87 -12.74
CA VAL A 193 4.57 8.65 -13.79
C VAL A 193 5.02 10.09 -13.67
N THR A 194 5.41 10.67 -14.78
CA THR A 194 5.86 12.06 -14.86
C THR A 194 4.86 12.89 -15.64
N LEU A 195 4.32 13.94 -15.02
CA LEU A 195 3.39 14.87 -15.63
C LEU A 195 4.10 16.20 -15.89
N THR A 196 4.13 16.62 -17.15
CA THR A 196 4.85 17.81 -17.60
C THR A 196 3.88 18.97 -17.75
N PRO A 197 4.14 20.15 -17.14
CA PRO A 197 3.33 21.34 -17.36
C PRO A 197 3.52 21.86 -18.78
N SER A 198 2.46 22.43 -19.35
CA SER A 198 2.50 23.07 -20.67
C SER A 198 1.57 24.28 -20.70
N ALA A 199 2.14 25.45 -21.00
CA ALA A 199 1.36 26.67 -21.10
C ALA A 199 0.49 26.72 -22.36
N SER A 200 0.87 26.00 -23.40
CA SER A 200 0.15 25.95 -24.69
C SER A 200 -0.92 24.86 -24.76
N ASP A 201 -0.83 23.85 -23.90
CA ASP A 201 -1.71 22.68 -23.96
C ASP A 201 -2.70 22.61 -22.79
N LEU A 202 -2.43 23.36 -21.71
CA LEU A 202 -3.27 23.37 -20.50
C LEU A 202 -3.91 24.75 -20.33
N GLU A 203 -5.21 24.80 -20.51
CA GLU A 203 -6.00 26.03 -20.38
C GLU A 203 -6.26 26.37 -18.90
N TYR A 204 -6.44 27.65 -18.60
CA TYR A 204 -6.92 28.08 -17.29
C TYR A 204 -8.39 27.69 -17.07
N VAL A 205 -8.78 27.52 -15.80
CA VAL A 205 -10.15 27.16 -15.39
C VAL A 205 -10.62 25.80 -15.88
N THR A 206 -9.72 25.01 -16.46
CA THR A 206 -10.00 23.66 -16.94
C THR A 206 -9.37 22.65 -15.99
N THR A 207 -10.13 21.62 -15.62
CA THR A 207 -9.61 20.46 -14.89
C THR A 207 -9.42 19.31 -15.87
N TYR A 208 -8.19 18.86 -15.97
CA TYR A 208 -7.82 17.70 -16.78
C TYR A 208 -7.73 16.46 -15.92
N MET A 209 -8.14 15.32 -16.47
CA MET A 209 -7.98 14.02 -15.84
C MET A 209 -6.88 13.21 -16.55
N VAL A 210 -6.00 12.61 -15.75
CA VAL A 210 -4.98 11.65 -16.17
C VAL A 210 -5.45 10.25 -15.78
N PRO A 211 -6.12 9.50 -16.68
CA PRO A 211 -6.71 8.22 -16.37
C PRO A 211 -5.68 7.09 -16.55
N LEU A 212 -5.22 6.51 -15.47
CA LEU A 212 -4.20 5.47 -15.47
C LEU A 212 -4.80 4.13 -15.03
N GLN A 213 -4.90 3.18 -15.97
CA GLN A 213 -5.46 1.86 -15.75
C GLN A 213 -4.37 0.79 -15.60
N ALA A 214 -4.51 -0.09 -14.64
CA ALA A 214 -3.71 -1.29 -14.53
C ALA A 214 -4.33 -2.42 -15.36
N VAL A 215 -3.52 -3.05 -16.21
CA VAL A 215 -3.94 -4.18 -17.06
C VAL A 215 -3.01 -5.38 -16.79
N ALA A 216 -3.55 -6.48 -16.29
CA ALA A 216 -2.79 -7.68 -16.05
C ALA A 216 -2.25 -8.26 -17.37
N GLN A 217 -0.96 -8.65 -17.39
CA GLN A 217 -0.31 -9.29 -18.54
C GLN A 217 0.07 -10.75 -18.24
N THR A 218 0.05 -11.14 -16.97
CA THR A 218 0.34 -12.52 -16.54
C THR A 218 -0.98 -13.25 -16.32
N GLU A 219 -1.10 -14.46 -16.87
CA GLU A 219 -2.26 -15.33 -16.69
C GLU A 219 -2.49 -15.64 -15.21
N GLY A 220 -3.75 -15.69 -14.78
CA GLY A 220 -4.13 -15.92 -13.38
C GLY A 220 -4.05 -14.68 -12.49
N ILE A 221 -3.73 -13.51 -13.04
CA ILE A 221 -3.81 -12.24 -12.32
C ILE A 221 -5.06 -11.49 -12.76
N VAL A 222 -5.85 -11.02 -11.78
CA VAL A 222 -7.07 -10.24 -12.01
C VAL A 222 -6.93 -8.90 -11.34
N VAL A 223 -7.17 -7.82 -12.07
CA VAL A 223 -7.24 -6.48 -11.49
C VAL A 223 -8.65 -6.26 -10.96
N LYS A 224 -8.80 -5.76 -9.74
CA LYS A 224 -10.11 -5.46 -9.15
C LYS A 224 -10.75 -4.27 -9.84
N ASP A 225 -11.99 -4.39 -10.26
CA ASP A 225 -12.74 -3.35 -10.98
C ASP A 225 -12.77 -2.01 -10.20
N GLU A 226 -12.93 -2.06 -8.87
CA GLU A 226 -12.96 -0.89 -8.01
C GLU A 226 -11.59 -0.23 -7.76
N ALA A 227 -10.51 -0.86 -8.22
CA ALA A 227 -9.13 -0.42 -8.00
C ALA A 227 -8.24 -0.64 -9.22
N GLU A 228 -8.82 -0.59 -10.41
CA GLU A 228 -8.07 -0.69 -11.67
C GLU A 228 -7.55 0.67 -12.14
N TYR A 229 -8.16 1.77 -11.71
CA TYR A 229 -7.79 3.12 -12.10
C TYR A 229 -7.17 3.92 -10.95
N VAL A 230 -6.25 4.80 -11.31
CA VAL A 230 -5.83 5.97 -10.52
C VAL A 230 -5.92 7.20 -11.41
N ASP A 231 -6.76 8.13 -11.01
CA ASP A 231 -7.08 9.33 -11.77
C ASP A 231 -6.45 10.57 -11.11
N PHE A 232 -5.44 11.16 -11.74
CA PHE A 232 -4.95 12.45 -11.27
C PHE A 232 -5.74 13.58 -11.92
N LEU A 233 -6.13 14.57 -11.11
CA LEU A 233 -6.79 15.78 -11.55
C LEU A 233 -5.77 16.90 -11.63
N VAL A 234 -5.57 17.41 -12.84
CA VAL A 234 -4.58 18.45 -13.14
C VAL A 234 -5.26 19.75 -13.50
N SER A 235 -4.86 20.83 -12.88
CA SER A 235 -5.31 22.18 -13.22
C SER A 235 -4.12 23.12 -13.37
N ARG A 236 -4.29 24.16 -14.20
CA ARG A 236 -3.34 25.24 -14.31
C ARG A 236 -3.89 26.48 -13.60
N ILE A 237 -3.13 27.01 -12.63
CA ILE A 237 -3.52 28.18 -11.86
C ILE A 237 -2.78 29.42 -12.37
N GLY A 238 -3.51 30.53 -12.48
CA GLY A 238 -2.95 31.80 -12.91
C GLY A 238 -2.09 32.49 -11.84
N SER A 239 -1.24 33.41 -12.27
CA SER A 239 -0.40 34.25 -11.41
C SER A 239 -1.17 35.38 -10.72
N LYS A 240 -2.43 35.51 -11.00
CA LYS A 240 -3.25 36.64 -10.60
C LYS A 240 -3.34 36.82 -9.09
N LYS A 241 -2.81 37.92 -8.58
CA LYS A 241 -2.80 38.24 -7.15
C LYS A 241 -4.08 38.94 -6.68
N ILE A 242 -4.78 39.62 -7.62
CA ILE A 242 -6.01 40.35 -7.35
C ILE A 242 -7.18 39.53 -7.86
N ARG A 243 -8.17 39.29 -7.00
CA ARG A 243 -9.42 38.62 -7.38
C ARG A 243 -10.41 39.64 -7.89
N ASN A 244 -10.89 39.47 -9.13
CA ASN A 244 -11.92 40.27 -9.73
C ASN A 244 -13.25 39.51 -9.67
N ILE A 245 -14.24 40.11 -9.02
CA ILE A 245 -15.59 39.51 -8.92
C ILE A 245 -16.52 40.40 -9.75
N CYS A 246 -17.24 39.80 -10.68
CA CYS A 246 -18.28 40.44 -11.43
C CYS A 246 -19.64 40.15 -10.82
N TYR A 247 -20.46 41.15 -10.59
CA TYR A 247 -21.87 41.03 -10.20
C TYR A 247 -22.73 41.25 -11.44
N PHE A 248 -23.49 40.24 -11.81
CA PHE A 248 -24.37 40.25 -12.97
C PHE A 248 -25.84 40.29 -12.56
N GLU A 249 -26.55 41.30 -13.05
CA GLU A 249 -28.00 41.32 -13.04
C GLU A 249 -28.53 40.63 -14.31
N VAL A 250 -29.34 39.56 -14.14
CA VAL A 250 -29.70 38.63 -15.21
C VAL A 250 -30.89 39.12 -16.07
N ASN A 251 -31.09 40.41 -16.24
CA ASN A 251 -32.23 40.92 -16.99
C ASN A 251 -31.96 41.01 -18.50
N ASP A 252 -30.82 41.50 -18.91
CA ASP A 252 -30.54 41.85 -20.31
C ASP A 252 -29.21 41.29 -20.84
N CYS A 253 -28.43 40.63 -20.02
CA CYS A 253 -27.11 40.13 -20.39
C CYS A 253 -26.93 38.65 -20.06
N ASN A 254 -26.28 37.90 -20.95
CA ASN A 254 -25.84 36.55 -20.66
C ASN A 254 -24.60 36.60 -19.74
N PRO A 255 -24.66 36.10 -18.49
CA PRO A 255 -23.54 36.11 -17.57
C PRO A 255 -22.33 35.30 -18.06
N LEU A 256 -22.52 34.35 -18.98
CA LEU A 256 -21.45 33.59 -19.60
C LEU A 256 -20.51 34.49 -20.43
N ASN A 257 -20.95 35.65 -20.88
CA ASN A 257 -20.08 36.59 -21.59
C ASN A 257 -18.91 37.08 -20.72
N ALA A 258 -18.96 36.88 -19.39
CA ALA A 258 -17.84 37.21 -18.51
C ALA A 258 -16.59 36.37 -18.82
N ILE A 259 -16.70 35.18 -19.39
CA ILE A 259 -15.58 34.33 -19.79
C ILE A 259 -14.82 34.83 -21.02
N GLU A 260 -15.43 35.75 -21.80
CA GLU A 260 -14.82 36.32 -22.98
C GLU A 260 -13.77 37.39 -22.61
N TYR A 261 -13.80 37.89 -21.36
CA TYR A 261 -12.80 38.85 -20.87
C TYR A 261 -11.57 38.12 -20.40
N ILE A 262 -10.56 38.06 -21.25
CA ILE A 262 -9.29 37.38 -21.05
C ILE A 262 -8.16 38.35 -20.95
N LEU A 263 -7.22 38.16 -20.02
CA LEU A 263 -5.99 38.90 -19.89
C LEU A 263 -5.01 38.54 -21.02
N GLU A 264 -3.98 39.38 -21.22
CA GLU A 264 -2.96 39.18 -22.25
C GLU A 264 -2.22 37.84 -22.14
N ASP A 265 -2.13 37.32 -20.92
CA ASP A 265 -1.53 36.00 -20.62
C ASP A 265 -2.50 34.80 -20.74
N GLY A 266 -3.73 35.08 -21.23
CA GLY A 266 -4.76 34.05 -21.42
C GLY A 266 -5.57 33.71 -20.16
N GLN A 267 -5.32 34.35 -19.02
CA GLN A 267 -6.13 34.16 -17.82
C GLN A 267 -7.49 34.87 -17.91
N PRO A 268 -8.56 34.29 -17.31
CA PRO A 268 -9.82 34.99 -17.18
C PRO A 268 -9.67 36.30 -16.40
N PHE A 269 -10.28 37.37 -16.87
CA PHE A 269 -10.27 38.66 -16.14
C PHE A 269 -11.05 38.55 -14.83
N PHE A 270 -12.21 37.87 -14.86
CA PHE A 270 -13.03 37.61 -13.66
C PHE A 270 -12.72 36.26 -13.03
N ASP A 271 -12.57 36.24 -11.71
CA ASP A 271 -12.34 35.01 -10.93
C ASP A 271 -13.66 34.38 -10.43
N ALA A 272 -14.68 35.18 -10.33
CA ALA A 272 -16.02 34.74 -9.96
C ALA A 272 -17.08 35.67 -10.59
N VAL A 273 -18.20 35.05 -10.94
CA VAL A 273 -19.39 35.75 -11.38
C VAL A 273 -20.50 35.50 -10.38
N VAL A 274 -21.02 36.56 -9.77
CA VAL A 274 -22.14 36.47 -8.85
C VAL A 274 -23.39 36.89 -9.60
N LEU A 275 -24.32 35.97 -9.74
CA LEU A 275 -25.62 36.20 -10.37
C LEU A 275 -26.60 36.67 -9.30
N PHE A 276 -27.24 37.78 -9.51
CA PHE A 276 -28.42 38.14 -8.74
C PHE A 276 -29.60 38.42 -9.65
N ALA A 277 -30.73 37.89 -9.29
CA ALA A 277 -31.98 38.15 -10.01
C ALA A 277 -32.50 39.52 -9.61
N GLY A 278 -32.34 40.49 -10.51
CA GLY A 278 -33.19 41.67 -10.43
C GLY A 278 -34.61 41.27 -10.74
N ASN A 279 -35.48 41.40 -9.78
CA ASN A 279 -36.93 41.30 -9.88
C ASN A 279 -37.48 40.15 -10.77
N ILE A 280 -37.84 39.05 -10.12
CA ILE A 280 -38.83 38.14 -10.69
C ILE A 280 -40.18 38.78 -10.63
#